data_e6b0a9bce29a7965ca9076e79d8b23f3
#
_entry.id   e6b0a9bce29a7965ca9076e79d8b23f3
#
_cell.length_a   1.000
_cell.length_b   1.000
_cell.length_c   1.000
_cell.angle_alpha   90.00
_cell.angle_beta   90.00
_cell.angle_gamma   90.00
#
_symmetry.space_group_name_H-M   'P 1'
#
loop_
_entity.id
_entity.type
_entity.pdbx_description
1 polymer ?
#
loop_
_entity_poly.entity_id
_entity_poly.type
_entity_poly.pdbx_seq_one_letter_code
_entity_poly.pdbx_strand_id
1 'polypeptide(L)'
;MTYEEFDKRCDELENAPLQERKTFFADVLAGETEKTDVRMMAFFRYALLFYRDGDFLAAREILEPFIIDYKSYRYRPEIIACFNLVGVVAYYVQEYALSRFYIREGLKIAREHSEVSRYAYEYNNLAVTYLAQQDYEKALEVIREAEKNMPVSDEVMHAYIYRNLAEICCHLDRLDEAKDALAKCLAYRGREILPEEVRIVNTLLTYKSSDTAGYKRCCAELREHLPQLHAEEFLASCKVLFDCGMDAGDNAQGIWETNIFGKTIEQIVDDGIY
;
A
#
# COMPACT_ATOMS: atom_id res chain seq x y z
N MET A 1 -11.51 -31.21 -1.25
CA MET A 1 -11.06 -30.69 0.08
C MET A 1 -12.16 -29.79 0.61
N THR A 2 -12.57 -29.93 1.86
CA THR A 2 -13.54 -29.02 2.49
C THR A 2 -12.88 -27.67 2.80
N TYR A 3 -13.69 -26.63 3.03
CA TYR A 3 -13.14 -25.31 3.41
C TYR A 3 -12.40 -25.37 4.76
N GLU A 4 -12.92 -26.11 5.73
CA GLU A 4 -12.28 -26.28 7.04
C GLU A 4 -10.92 -27.00 6.95
N GLU A 5 -10.82 -28.04 6.11
CA GLU A 5 -9.56 -28.72 5.82
C GLU A 5 -8.55 -27.81 5.15
N PHE A 6 -9.02 -26.98 4.21
CA PHE A 6 -8.17 -26.00 3.53
C PHE A 6 -7.64 -24.95 4.49
N ASP A 7 -8.51 -24.36 5.32
CA ASP A 7 -8.15 -23.30 6.26
C ASP A 7 -7.15 -23.83 7.31
N LYS A 8 -7.44 -25.00 7.89
CA LYS A 8 -6.49 -25.68 8.78
C LYS A 8 -5.13 -25.92 8.12
N ARG A 9 -5.10 -26.34 6.86
CA ARG A 9 -3.84 -26.56 6.15
C ARG A 9 -3.09 -25.25 5.88
N CYS A 10 -3.80 -24.15 5.64
CA CYS A 10 -3.21 -22.82 5.54
C CYS A 10 -2.51 -22.40 6.84
N ASP A 11 -3.15 -22.65 7.99
CA ASP A 11 -2.56 -22.33 9.31
C ASP A 11 -1.30 -23.17 9.57
N GLU A 12 -1.34 -24.47 9.26
CA GLU A 12 -0.18 -25.35 9.38
C GLU A 12 1.01 -24.87 8.51
N LEU A 13 0.73 -24.28 7.37
CA LEU A 13 1.72 -23.77 6.41
C LEU A 13 2.14 -22.32 6.68
N GLU A 14 1.61 -21.64 7.68
CA GLU A 14 1.89 -20.21 7.91
C GLU A 14 3.40 -19.93 8.02
N ASN A 15 4.13 -20.79 8.72
CA ASN A 15 5.58 -20.68 8.92
C ASN A 15 6.40 -21.60 8.01
N ALA A 16 5.76 -22.27 7.04
CA ALA A 16 6.46 -23.14 6.09
C ALA A 16 7.28 -22.31 5.08
N PRO A 17 8.32 -22.91 4.46
CA PRO A 17 9.07 -22.27 3.38
C PRO A 17 8.15 -21.74 2.28
N LEU A 18 8.47 -20.56 1.73
CA LEU A 18 7.65 -19.89 0.72
C LEU A 18 7.32 -20.82 -0.47
N GLN A 19 8.28 -21.60 -0.92
CA GLN A 19 8.11 -22.54 -2.04
C GLN A 19 7.07 -23.64 -1.72
N GLU A 20 7.07 -24.16 -0.51
CA GLU A 20 6.06 -25.16 -0.07
C GLU A 20 4.66 -24.54 -0.07
N ARG A 21 4.52 -23.32 0.43
CA ARG A 21 3.25 -22.57 0.42
C ARG A 21 2.78 -22.30 -1.01
N LYS A 22 3.68 -21.85 -1.90
CA LYS A 22 3.38 -21.63 -3.32
C LYS A 22 2.91 -22.93 -4.00
N THR A 23 3.59 -24.04 -3.76
CA THR A 23 3.22 -25.35 -4.32
C THR A 23 1.84 -25.80 -3.85
N PHE A 24 1.56 -25.68 -2.55
CA PHE A 24 0.23 -26.04 -2.01
C PHE A 24 -0.93 -25.31 -2.71
N PHE A 25 -0.85 -23.98 -2.86
CA PHE A 25 -1.91 -23.21 -3.51
C PHE A 25 -2.03 -23.52 -5.01
N ALA A 26 -0.90 -23.74 -5.69
CA ALA A 26 -0.91 -24.14 -7.10
C ALA A 26 -1.60 -25.49 -7.28
N ASP A 27 -1.32 -26.48 -6.44
CA ASP A 27 -1.95 -27.81 -6.46
C ASP A 27 -3.45 -27.74 -6.16
N VAL A 28 -3.87 -26.91 -5.19
CA VAL A 28 -5.28 -26.67 -4.91
C VAL A 28 -5.98 -26.07 -6.14
N LEU A 29 -5.42 -25.07 -6.78
CA LEU A 29 -6.00 -24.46 -7.97
C LEU A 29 -6.06 -25.40 -9.17
N ALA A 30 -5.09 -26.31 -9.32
CA ALA A 30 -5.07 -27.32 -10.37
C ALA A 30 -6.09 -28.45 -10.10
N GLY A 31 -6.27 -28.84 -8.85
CA GLY A 31 -7.18 -29.93 -8.47
C GLY A 31 -8.64 -29.50 -8.30
N GLU A 32 -8.88 -28.27 -7.85
CA GLU A 32 -10.22 -27.72 -7.56
C GLU A 32 -10.75 -27.01 -8.83
N THR A 33 -11.47 -27.72 -9.68
CA THR A 33 -12.00 -27.15 -10.91
C THR A 33 -13.36 -26.48 -10.75
N GLU A 34 -14.12 -26.83 -9.70
CA GLU A 34 -15.38 -26.20 -9.36
C GLU A 34 -15.19 -24.84 -8.70
N LYS A 35 -16.19 -23.97 -8.81
CA LYS A 35 -16.16 -22.61 -8.28
C LYS A 35 -16.55 -22.59 -6.79
N THR A 36 -15.74 -23.24 -6.01
CA THR A 36 -15.91 -23.39 -4.56
C THR A 36 -15.29 -22.24 -3.76
N ASP A 37 -15.70 -22.13 -2.50
CA ASP A 37 -15.07 -21.19 -1.55
C ASP A 37 -13.56 -21.49 -1.40
N VAL A 38 -13.17 -22.76 -1.44
CA VAL A 38 -11.76 -23.20 -1.39
C VAL A 38 -10.97 -22.64 -2.58
N ARG A 39 -11.50 -22.77 -3.78
CA ARG A 39 -10.83 -22.25 -4.98
C ARG A 39 -10.67 -20.72 -4.93
N MET A 40 -11.70 -20.00 -4.52
CA MET A 40 -11.65 -18.55 -4.35
C MET A 40 -10.56 -18.13 -3.35
N MET A 41 -10.55 -18.76 -2.17
CA MET A 41 -9.55 -18.47 -1.15
C MET A 41 -8.14 -18.87 -1.57
N ALA A 42 -8.00 -19.93 -2.37
CA ALA A 42 -6.70 -20.30 -2.93
C ALA A 42 -6.18 -19.24 -3.89
N PHE A 43 -7.00 -18.66 -4.77
CA PHE A 43 -6.62 -17.53 -5.60
C PHE A 43 -6.12 -16.35 -4.76
N PHE A 44 -6.90 -15.96 -3.75
CA PHE A 44 -6.56 -14.82 -2.88
C PHE A 44 -5.25 -15.05 -2.12
N ARG A 45 -5.14 -16.17 -1.37
CA ARG A 45 -3.97 -16.47 -0.54
C ARG A 45 -2.71 -16.69 -1.40
N TYR A 46 -2.85 -17.30 -2.58
CA TYR A 46 -1.73 -17.51 -3.49
C TYR A 46 -1.21 -16.18 -4.05
N ALA A 47 -2.09 -15.34 -4.55
CA ALA A 47 -1.71 -14.01 -5.03
C ALA A 47 -1.08 -13.15 -3.92
N LEU A 48 -1.61 -13.24 -2.68
CA LEU A 48 -1.07 -12.52 -1.53
C LEU A 48 0.39 -12.95 -1.20
N LEU A 49 0.76 -14.22 -1.45
CA LEU A 49 2.15 -14.64 -1.29
C LEU A 49 3.07 -13.95 -2.28
N PHE A 50 2.68 -13.86 -3.55
CA PHE A 50 3.48 -13.17 -4.56
C PHE A 50 3.53 -11.66 -4.32
N TYR A 51 2.41 -11.06 -3.91
CA TYR A 51 2.39 -9.65 -3.51
C TYR A 51 3.39 -9.35 -2.39
N ARG A 52 3.42 -10.19 -1.34
CA ARG A 52 4.36 -10.04 -0.21
C ARG A 52 5.82 -10.29 -0.60
N ASP A 53 6.04 -11.06 -1.65
CA ASP A 53 7.36 -11.35 -2.23
C ASP A 53 7.84 -10.26 -3.22
N GLY A 54 6.98 -9.24 -3.49
CA GLY A 54 7.22 -8.15 -4.45
C GLY A 54 7.00 -8.55 -5.91
N ASP A 55 6.54 -9.77 -6.19
CA ASP A 55 6.23 -10.22 -7.55
C ASP A 55 4.78 -9.85 -7.92
N PHE A 56 4.58 -8.56 -8.18
CA PHE A 56 3.28 -7.98 -8.46
C PHE A 56 2.66 -8.51 -9.75
N LEU A 57 3.48 -8.82 -10.77
CA LEU A 57 2.96 -9.34 -12.03
C LEU A 57 2.40 -10.76 -11.84
N ALA A 58 3.12 -11.65 -11.15
CA ALA A 58 2.62 -12.98 -10.85
C ALA A 58 1.37 -12.94 -9.94
N ALA A 59 1.32 -12.03 -8.96
CA ALA A 59 0.13 -11.84 -8.14
C ALA A 59 -1.10 -11.47 -8.99
N ARG A 60 -0.95 -10.61 -9.99
CA ARG A 60 -2.02 -10.25 -10.93
C ARG A 60 -2.45 -11.42 -11.79
N GLU A 61 -1.51 -12.12 -12.42
CA GLU A 61 -1.80 -13.28 -13.27
C GLU A 61 -2.59 -14.37 -12.54
N ILE A 62 -2.33 -14.55 -11.25
CA ILE A 62 -3.08 -15.48 -10.40
C ILE A 62 -4.51 -15.01 -10.18
N LEU A 63 -4.73 -13.70 -9.95
CA LEU A 63 -6.06 -13.15 -9.65
C LEU A 63 -6.94 -12.95 -10.89
N GLU A 64 -6.36 -12.69 -12.06
CA GLU A 64 -7.13 -12.39 -13.29
C GLU A 64 -8.22 -13.43 -13.62
N PRO A 65 -7.97 -14.75 -13.62
CA PRO A 65 -9.00 -15.74 -13.90
C PRO A 65 -10.18 -15.69 -12.94
N PHE A 66 -9.91 -15.41 -11.66
CA PHE A 66 -10.96 -15.24 -10.66
C PHE A 66 -11.74 -13.95 -10.89
N ILE A 67 -11.06 -12.82 -11.11
CA ILE A 67 -11.69 -11.50 -11.31
C ILE A 67 -12.60 -11.49 -12.54
N ILE A 68 -12.22 -12.16 -13.62
CA ILE A 68 -13.04 -12.26 -14.83
C ILE A 68 -14.36 -13.00 -14.57
N ASP A 69 -14.35 -13.98 -13.68
CA ASP A 69 -15.48 -14.90 -13.49
C ASP A 69 -16.05 -14.89 -12.06
N TYR A 70 -15.71 -13.89 -11.24
CA TYR A 70 -16.09 -13.84 -9.81
C TYR A 70 -17.59 -13.98 -9.56
N LYS A 71 -18.45 -13.53 -10.50
CA LYS A 71 -19.91 -13.63 -10.38
C LYS A 71 -20.43 -15.05 -10.42
N SER A 72 -19.62 -16.00 -10.87
CA SER A 72 -19.96 -17.43 -10.88
C SER A 72 -19.70 -18.08 -9.52
N TYR A 73 -19.02 -17.39 -8.60
CA TYR A 73 -18.79 -17.85 -7.25
C TYR A 73 -19.92 -17.41 -6.31
N ARG A 74 -20.18 -18.19 -5.26
CA ARG A 74 -21.04 -17.71 -4.19
C ARG A 74 -20.42 -16.46 -3.56
N TYR A 75 -21.25 -15.47 -3.27
CA TYR A 75 -20.76 -14.27 -2.60
C TYR A 75 -20.13 -14.60 -1.24
N ARG A 76 -18.96 -14.00 -1.03
CA ARG A 76 -18.25 -13.90 0.24
C ARG A 76 -17.51 -12.57 0.33
N PRO A 77 -17.31 -12.00 1.54
CA PRO A 77 -16.59 -10.71 1.70
C PRO A 77 -15.17 -10.73 1.13
N GLU A 78 -14.55 -11.90 1.02
CA GLU A 78 -13.20 -12.07 0.46
C GLU A 78 -13.12 -11.74 -1.03
N ILE A 79 -14.24 -11.75 -1.75
CA ILE A 79 -14.30 -11.24 -3.14
C ILE A 79 -13.85 -9.79 -3.20
N ILE A 80 -14.28 -8.97 -2.23
CA ILE A 80 -13.86 -7.57 -2.12
C ILE A 80 -12.34 -7.49 -1.90
N ALA A 81 -11.81 -8.36 -1.04
CA ALA A 81 -10.36 -8.41 -0.79
C ALA A 81 -9.55 -8.80 -2.05
N CYS A 82 -10.10 -9.66 -2.93
CA CYS A 82 -9.47 -9.98 -4.22
C CYS A 82 -9.43 -8.75 -5.13
N PHE A 83 -10.54 -8.01 -5.23
CA PHE A 83 -10.59 -6.76 -6.00
C PHE A 83 -9.64 -5.70 -5.45
N ASN A 84 -9.56 -5.57 -4.13
CA ASN A 84 -8.62 -4.68 -3.47
C ASN A 84 -7.17 -5.09 -3.79
N LEU A 85 -6.83 -6.37 -3.63
CA LEU A 85 -5.47 -6.86 -3.88
C LEU A 85 -5.05 -6.64 -5.33
N VAL A 86 -5.90 -6.95 -6.32
CA VAL A 86 -5.55 -6.71 -7.73
C VAL A 86 -5.44 -5.21 -8.04
N GLY A 87 -6.23 -4.38 -7.36
CA GLY A 87 -6.14 -2.92 -7.46
C GLY A 87 -4.82 -2.39 -6.89
N VAL A 88 -4.39 -2.90 -5.73
CA VAL A 88 -3.10 -2.56 -5.12
C VAL A 88 -1.93 -3.07 -5.97
N VAL A 89 -2.03 -4.28 -6.52
CA VAL A 89 -1.03 -4.80 -7.46
C VAL A 89 -0.90 -3.91 -8.69
N ALA A 90 -2.04 -3.48 -9.28
CA ALA A 90 -2.03 -2.55 -10.41
C ALA A 90 -1.40 -1.19 -10.06
N TYR A 91 -1.56 -0.73 -8.81
CA TYR A 91 -0.88 0.47 -8.31
C TYR A 91 0.65 0.30 -8.35
N TYR A 92 1.18 -0.81 -7.82
CA TYR A 92 2.63 -1.06 -7.78
C TYR A 92 3.27 -1.21 -9.17
N VAL A 93 2.52 -1.70 -10.15
CA VAL A 93 2.97 -1.72 -11.55
C VAL A 93 2.62 -0.43 -12.32
N GLN A 94 2.24 0.63 -11.60
CA GLN A 94 1.92 1.97 -12.11
C GLN A 94 0.73 2.04 -13.08
N GLU A 95 -0.10 1.02 -13.14
CA GLU A 95 -1.34 1.00 -13.92
C GLU A 95 -2.49 1.68 -13.14
N TYR A 96 -2.31 2.93 -12.78
CA TYR A 96 -3.21 3.67 -11.86
C TYR A 96 -4.68 3.71 -12.32
N ALA A 97 -4.94 3.77 -13.62
CA ALA A 97 -6.31 3.72 -14.13
C ALA A 97 -6.97 2.36 -13.85
N LEU A 98 -6.23 1.28 -14.01
CA LEU A 98 -6.67 -0.08 -13.73
C LEU A 98 -6.82 -0.31 -12.21
N SER A 99 -5.88 0.20 -11.41
CA SER A 99 -5.97 0.21 -9.94
C SER A 99 -7.30 0.82 -9.49
N ARG A 100 -7.61 2.05 -9.95
CA ARG A 100 -8.89 2.71 -9.61
C ARG A 100 -10.11 1.94 -10.08
N PHE A 101 -10.03 1.30 -11.23
CA PHE A 101 -11.12 0.47 -11.73
C PHE A 101 -11.41 -0.70 -10.78
N TYR A 102 -10.41 -1.47 -10.41
CA TYR A 102 -10.59 -2.63 -9.54
C TYR A 102 -11.05 -2.24 -8.13
N ILE A 103 -10.44 -1.21 -7.53
CA ILE A 103 -10.84 -0.72 -6.20
C ILE A 103 -12.29 -0.23 -6.21
N ARG A 104 -12.73 0.46 -7.27
CA ARG A 104 -14.13 0.91 -7.40
C ARG A 104 -15.11 -0.25 -7.58
N GLU A 105 -14.73 -1.28 -8.33
CA GLU A 105 -15.56 -2.49 -8.41
C GLU A 105 -15.66 -3.20 -7.05
N GLY A 106 -14.56 -3.32 -6.30
CA GLY A 106 -14.57 -3.81 -4.91
C GLY A 106 -15.52 -3.00 -4.02
N LEU A 107 -15.43 -1.66 -4.08
CA LEU A 107 -16.30 -0.75 -3.34
C LEU A 107 -17.78 -0.89 -3.74
N LYS A 108 -18.06 -1.09 -5.03
CA LYS A 108 -19.42 -1.35 -5.52
C LYS A 108 -19.97 -2.66 -4.95
N ILE A 109 -19.21 -3.74 -4.98
CA ILE A 109 -19.58 -5.02 -4.39
C ILE A 109 -19.81 -4.87 -2.88
N ALA A 110 -18.94 -4.14 -2.18
CA ALA A 110 -19.08 -3.87 -0.76
C ALA A 110 -20.42 -3.14 -0.45
N ARG A 111 -20.81 -2.18 -1.28
CA ARG A 111 -22.12 -1.50 -1.14
C ARG A 111 -23.31 -2.40 -1.42
N GLU A 112 -23.25 -3.21 -2.49
CA GLU A 112 -24.31 -4.16 -2.86
C GLU A 112 -24.60 -5.16 -1.75
N HIS A 113 -23.57 -5.52 -0.94
CA HIS A 113 -23.66 -6.47 0.15
C HIS A 113 -23.62 -5.86 1.56
N SER A 114 -23.63 -4.53 1.66
CA SER A 114 -23.60 -3.80 2.94
C SER A 114 -22.37 -4.09 3.81
N GLU A 115 -21.22 -4.35 3.19
CA GLU A 115 -19.94 -4.61 3.85
C GLU A 115 -19.26 -3.31 4.27
N VAL A 116 -19.88 -2.57 5.20
CA VAL A 116 -19.43 -1.25 5.64
C VAL A 116 -18.01 -1.24 6.18
N SER A 117 -17.59 -2.32 6.86
CA SER A 117 -16.23 -2.48 7.40
C SER A 117 -15.14 -2.44 6.33
N ARG A 118 -15.48 -2.68 5.07
CA ARG A 118 -14.54 -2.64 3.94
C ARG A 118 -14.36 -1.25 3.34
N TYR A 119 -15.31 -0.33 3.55
CA TYR A 119 -15.29 0.97 2.87
C TYR A 119 -14.02 1.77 3.16
N ALA A 120 -13.56 1.80 4.40
CA ALA A 120 -12.38 2.55 4.78
C ALA A 120 -11.12 2.09 4.02
N TYR A 121 -10.94 0.78 3.88
CA TYR A 121 -9.82 0.19 3.14
C TYR A 121 -9.86 0.56 1.66
N GLU A 122 -11.03 0.41 1.01
CA GLU A 122 -11.19 0.71 -0.40
C GLU A 122 -11.00 2.20 -0.68
N TYR A 123 -11.57 3.08 0.13
CA TYR A 123 -11.38 4.52 -0.01
C TYR A 123 -9.93 4.93 0.26
N ASN A 124 -9.26 4.33 1.25
CA ASN A 124 -7.85 4.61 1.52
C ASN A 124 -6.98 4.27 0.30
N ASN A 125 -7.12 3.08 -0.27
CA ASN A 125 -6.32 2.65 -1.41
C ASN A 125 -6.65 3.46 -2.68
N LEU A 126 -7.92 3.85 -2.84
CA LEU A 126 -8.31 4.75 -3.94
C LEU A 126 -7.65 6.14 -3.78
N ALA A 127 -7.59 6.68 -2.56
CA ALA A 127 -6.93 7.96 -2.29
C ALA A 127 -5.43 7.90 -2.56
N VAL A 128 -4.75 6.81 -2.16
CA VAL A 128 -3.33 6.57 -2.45
C VAL A 128 -3.08 6.54 -3.96
N THR A 129 -3.99 5.93 -4.74
CA THR A 129 -3.86 5.91 -6.20
C THR A 129 -3.98 7.32 -6.82
N TYR A 130 -4.84 8.19 -6.29
CA TYR A 130 -4.91 9.60 -6.71
C TYR A 130 -3.69 10.40 -6.26
N LEU A 131 -3.20 10.15 -5.04
CA LEU A 131 -1.99 10.79 -4.49
C LEU A 131 -0.77 10.51 -5.40
N ALA A 132 -0.59 9.26 -5.82
CA ALA A 132 0.49 8.87 -6.73
C ALA A 132 0.41 9.57 -8.10
N GLN A 133 -0.79 9.92 -8.55
CA GLN A 133 -0.99 10.70 -9.78
C GLN A 133 -1.00 12.22 -9.56
N GLN A 134 -0.68 12.67 -8.35
CA GLN A 134 -0.67 14.09 -7.97
C GLN A 134 -2.05 14.78 -8.11
N ASP A 135 -3.14 14.00 -8.17
CA ASP A 135 -4.51 14.53 -8.13
C ASP A 135 -4.93 14.71 -6.66
N TYR A 136 -4.26 15.65 -5.98
CA TYR A 136 -4.34 15.83 -4.54
C TYR A 136 -5.75 16.22 -4.06
N GLU A 137 -6.50 16.97 -4.86
CA GLU A 137 -7.88 17.35 -4.49
C GLU A 137 -8.80 16.13 -4.48
N LYS A 138 -8.72 15.25 -5.49
CA LYS A 138 -9.48 14.00 -5.46
C LYS A 138 -8.98 13.04 -4.38
N ALA A 139 -7.67 12.99 -4.14
CA ALA A 139 -7.12 12.22 -3.04
C ALA A 139 -7.73 12.68 -1.71
N LEU A 140 -7.83 14.01 -1.49
CA LEU A 140 -8.45 14.59 -0.30
C LEU A 140 -9.93 14.24 -0.17
N GLU A 141 -10.70 14.38 -1.24
CA GLU A 141 -12.12 14.01 -1.25
C GLU A 141 -12.31 12.54 -0.82
N VAL A 142 -11.53 11.64 -1.42
CA VAL A 142 -11.66 10.21 -1.21
C VAL A 142 -11.14 9.78 0.16
N ILE A 143 -10.03 10.34 0.66
CA ILE A 143 -9.51 10.00 2.00
C ILE A 143 -10.46 10.46 3.11
N ARG A 144 -11.22 11.54 2.91
CA ARG A 144 -12.27 11.96 3.83
C ARG A 144 -13.43 10.97 3.89
N GLU A 145 -13.73 10.27 2.79
CA GLU A 145 -14.71 9.16 2.85
C GLU A 145 -14.13 7.97 3.62
N ALA A 146 -12.82 7.68 3.49
CA ALA A 146 -12.16 6.68 4.34
C ALA A 146 -12.27 7.04 5.82
N GLU A 147 -11.96 8.30 6.19
CA GLU A 147 -12.05 8.81 7.57
C GLU A 147 -13.45 8.62 8.18
N LYS A 148 -14.52 8.89 7.42
CA LYS A 148 -15.90 8.73 7.88
C LYS A 148 -16.32 7.29 8.14
N ASN A 149 -15.66 6.34 7.47
CA ASN A 149 -16.03 4.92 7.51
C ASN A 149 -15.03 4.06 8.30
N MET A 150 -14.10 4.67 9.04
CA MET A 150 -13.12 3.93 9.83
C MET A 150 -13.78 3.07 10.90
N PRO A 151 -13.43 1.78 11.01
CA PRO A 151 -13.83 0.95 12.14
C PRO A 151 -13.19 1.46 13.42
N VAL A 152 -14.00 1.62 14.49
CA VAL A 152 -13.53 2.21 15.77
C VAL A 152 -12.35 1.44 16.39
N SER A 153 -12.30 0.12 16.19
CA SER A 153 -11.32 -0.76 16.82
C SER A 153 -10.07 -1.03 15.97
N ASP A 154 -9.97 -0.46 14.75
CA ASP A 154 -8.85 -0.74 13.84
C ASP A 154 -7.80 0.38 13.90
N GLU A 155 -6.93 0.33 14.92
CA GLU A 155 -5.85 1.31 15.11
C GLU A 155 -4.90 1.38 13.89
N VAL A 156 -4.65 0.24 13.24
CA VAL A 156 -3.79 0.16 12.06
C VAL A 156 -4.39 0.98 10.92
N MET A 157 -5.67 0.78 10.64
CA MET A 157 -6.36 1.54 9.60
C MET A 157 -6.41 3.04 9.91
N HIS A 158 -6.63 3.41 11.19
CA HIS A 158 -6.57 4.81 11.62
C HIS A 158 -5.19 5.42 11.34
N ALA A 159 -4.11 4.70 11.66
CA ALA A 159 -2.74 5.18 11.40
C ALA A 159 -2.50 5.41 9.90
N TYR A 160 -2.90 4.46 9.04
CA TYR A 160 -2.76 4.59 7.58
C TYR A 160 -3.55 5.78 7.02
N ILE A 161 -4.83 5.90 7.38
CA ILE A 161 -5.69 6.96 6.86
C ILE A 161 -5.17 8.33 7.27
N TYR A 162 -4.83 8.52 8.56
CA TYR A 162 -4.33 9.81 9.03
C TYR A 162 -2.94 10.14 8.50
N ARG A 163 -2.06 9.15 8.25
CA ARG A 163 -0.80 9.38 7.58
C ARG A 163 -1.02 9.86 6.15
N ASN A 164 -1.86 9.17 5.37
CA ASN A 164 -2.18 9.56 4.00
C ASN A 164 -2.84 10.93 3.94
N LEU A 165 -3.77 11.22 4.86
CA LEU A 165 -4.41 12.53 4.96
C LEU A 165 -3.39 13.64 5.24
N ALA A 166 -2.43 13.41 6.14
CA ALA A 166 -1.38 14.39 6.44
C ALA A 166 -0.52 14.66 5.20
N GLU A 167 -0.13 13.63 4.45
CA GLU A 167 0.65 13.76 3.22
C GLU A 167 -0.11 14.56 2.14
N ILE A 168 -1.36 14.21 1.89
CA ILE A 168 -2.24 14.91 0.94
C ILE A 168 -2.38 16.38 1.33
N CYS A 169 -2.62 16.68 2.61
CA CYS A 169 -2.74 18.05 3.11
C CYS A 169 -1.42 18.84 2.96
N CYS A 170 -0.25 18.20 3.13
CA CYS A 170 1.03 18.84 2.85
C CYS A 170 1.15 19.26 1.38
N HIS A 171 0.75 18.41 0.44
CA HIS A 171 0.80 18.74 -0.99
C HIS A 171 -0.17 19.84 -1.38
N LEU A 172 -1.27 19.99 -0.67
CA LEU A 172 -2.26 21.05 -0.86
C LEU A 172 -1.96 22.33 -0.06
N ASP A 173 -0.80 22.42 0.60
CA ASP A 173 -0.41 23.52 1.50
C ASP A 173 -1.41 23.79 2.66
N ARG A 174 -2.23 22.79 3.01
CA ARG A 174 -3.18 22.82 4.14
C ARG A 174 -2.48 22.38 5.43
N LEU A 175 -1.47 23.16 5.84
CA LEU A 175 -0.47 22.74 6.84
C LEU A 175 -1.04 22.50 8.24
N ASP A 176 -2.06 23.23 8.65
CA ASP A 176 -2.68 23.01 9.96
C ASP A 176 -3.46 21.68 10.00
N GLU A 177 -4.17 21.35 8.92
CA GLU A 177 -4.83 20.05 8.80
C GLU A 177 -3.82 18.90 8.68
N ALA A 178 -2.69 19.12 8.03
CA ALA A 178 -1.61 18.15 7.96
C ALA A 178 -1.03 17.85 9.35
N LYS A 179 -0.81 18.89 10.18
CA LYS A 179 -0.37 18.75 11.57
C LYS A 179 -1.37 17.95 12.40
N ASP A 180 -2.64 18.30 12.31
CA ASP A 180 -3.70 17.62 13.06
C ASP A 180 -3.81 16.15 12.64
N ALA A 181 -3.75 15.86 11.35
CA ALA A 181 -3.79 14.50 10.83
C ALA A 181 -2.57 13.70 11.29
N LEU A 182 -1.36 14.26 11.21
CA LEU A 182 -0.15 13.60 11.69
C LEU A 182 -0.21 13.35 13.21
N ALA A 183 -0.72 14.29 14.00
CA ALA A 183 -0.91 14.11 15.44
C ALA A 183 -1.88 12.95 15.74
N LYS A 184 -2.97 12.83 14.99
CA LYS A 184 -3.90 11.68 15.10
C LYS A 184 -3.23 10.38 14.69
N CYS A 185 -2.47 10.35 13.61
CA CYS A 185 -1.69 9.16 13.21
C CYS A 185 -0.77 8.70 14.35
N LEU A 186 -0.07 9.63 14.99
CA LEU A 186 0.82 9.34 16.12
C LEU A 186 0.05 8.83 17.35
N ALA A 187 -1.16 9.35 17.61
CA ALA A 187 -2.03 8.88 18.68
C ALA A 187 -2.49 7.42 18.48
N TYR A 188 -2.60 6.96 17.23
CA TYR A 188 -2.87 5.56 16.86
C TYR A 188 -1.58 4.75 16.61
N ARG A 189 -0.52 5.04 17.35
CA ARG A 189 0.77 4.32 17.28
C ARG A 189 1.44 4.37 15.89
N GLY A 190 1.21 5.43 15.13
CA GLY A 190 1.74 5.55 13.77
C GLY A 190 3.25 5.36 13.67
N ARG A 191 4.04 5.80 14.68
CA ARG A 191 5.50 5.57 14.72
C ARG A 191 5.91 4.11 14.83
N GLU A 192 5.07 3.27 15.45
CA GLU A 192 5.35 1.85 15.62
C GLU A 192 4.88 1.05 14.40
N ILE A 193 3.75 1.46 13.81
CA ILE A 193 3.08 0.79 12.70
C ILE A 193 3.70 1.21 11.36
N LEU A 194 4.02 2.50 11.19
CA LEU A 194 4.46 3.15 9.96
C LEU A 194 5.66 4.07 10.21
N PRO A 195 6.79 3.56 10.75
CA PRO A 195 7.88 4.43 11.20
C PRO A 195 8.46 5.28 10.08
N GLU A 196 8.65 4.72 8.89
CA GLU A 196 9.29 5.42 7.78
C GLU A 196 8.33 6.40 7.09
N GLU A 197 7.09 5.99 6.87
CA GLU A 197 6.07 6.84 6.28
C GLU A 197 5.77 8.06 7.17
N VAL A 198 5.80 7.89 8.48
CA VAL A 198 5.67 9.00 9.44
C VAL A 198 6.87 9.94 9.35
N ARG A 199 8.10 9.41 9.22
CA ARG A 199 9.30 10.25 9.02
C ARG A 199 9.22 11.04 7.71
N ILE A 200 8.80 10.40 6.62
CA ILE A 200 8.63 11.03 5.30
C ILE A 200 7.63 12.19 5.40
N VAL A 201 6.45 11.94 5.93
CA VAL A 201 5.41 12.98 6.05
C VAL A 201 5.83 14.11 6.98
N ASN A 202 6.51 13.79 8.10
CA ASN A 202 7.01 14.82 9.01
C ASN A 202 8.12 15.68 8.37
N THR A 203 8.97 15.09 7.54
CA THR A 203 9.97 15.82 6.78
C THR A 203 9.30 16.78 5.78
N LEU A 204 8.33 16.30 5.02
CA LEU A 204 7.56 17.10 4.08
C LEU A 204 6.84 18.25 4.80
N LEU A 205 6.21 17.98 5.93
CA LEU A 205 5.47 18.98 6.71
C LEU A 205 6.40 20.07 7.28
N THR A 206 7.56 19.69 7.83
CA THR A 206 8.53 20.68 8.36
C THR A 206 9.11 21.54 7.25
N TYR A 207 9.38 20.98 6.08
CA TYR A 207 9.79 21.72 4.89
C TYR A 207 8.73 22.75 4.47
N LYS A 208 7.51 22.30 4.25
CA LYS A 208 6.38 23.15 3.84
C LYS A 208 6.03 24.23 4.87
N SER A 209 6.21 23.94 6.16
CA SER A 209 5.98 24.88 7.26
C SER A 209 7.12 25.91 7.44
N SER A 210 8.18 25.85 6.62
CA SER A 210 9.39 26.65 6.78
C SER A 210 10.08 26.51 8.15
N ASP A 211 9.85 25.39 8.85
CA ASP A 211 10.54 25.01 10.09
C ASP A 211 11.94 24.45 9.75
N THR A 212 12.88 25.35 9.48
CA THR A 212 14.24 24.99 9.07
C THR A 212 14.94 24.09 10.09
N ALA A 213 14.71 24.29 11.38
CA ALA A 213 15.35 23.50 12.44
C ALA A 213 14.74 22.10 12.53
N GLY A 214 13.41 22.01 12.48
CA GLY A 214 12.67 20.74 12.43
C GLY A 214 13.03 19.95 11.17
N TYR A 215 13.02 20.59 10.02
CA TYR A 215 13.38 20.01 8.75
C TYR A 215 14.79 19.38 8.76
N LYS A 216 15.82 20.11 9.23
CA LYS A 216 17.19 19.58 9.36
C LYS A 216 17.26 18.34 10.25
N ARG A 217 16.49 18.30 11.36
CA ARG A 217 16.43 17.11 12.23
C ARG A 217 15.77 15.93 11.51
N CYS A 218 14.61 16.15 10.87
CA CYS A 218 13.90 15.10 10.16
C CYS A 218 14.73 14.50 9.02
N CYS A 219 15.46 15.35 8.29
CA CYS A 219 16.37 14.89 7.25
C CYS A 219 17.55 14.07 7.79
N ALA A 220 18.09 14.45 8.94
CA ALA A 220 19.14 13.66 9.59
C ALA A 220 18.61 12.28 10.02
N GLU A 221 17.42 12.24 10.61
CA GLU A 221 16.74 10.98 10.98
C GLU A 221 16.49 10.09 9.76
N LEU A 222 15.95 10.64 8.65
CA LEU A 222 15.75 9.88 7.42
C LEU A 222 17.06 9.28 6.88
N ARG A 223 18.13 10.09 6.80
CA ARG A 223 19.43 9.62 6.31
C ARG A 223 20.02 8.49 7.15
N GLU A 224 19.87 8.57 8.47
CA GLU A 224 20.36 7.52 9.37
C GLU A 224 19.68 6.16 9.11
N HIS A 225 18.42 6.19 8.68
CA HIS A 225 17.62 4.98 8.46
C HIS A 225 17.68 4.46 7.03
N LEU A 226 18.05 5.30 6.03
CA LEU A 226 18.10 4.91 4.61
C LEU A 226 18.76 3.55 4.34
N PRO A 227 19.91 3.19 4.95
CA PRO A 227 20.59 1.93 4.67
C PRO A 227 19.82 0.68 5.15
N GLN A 228 18.79 0.87 5.98
CA GLN A 228 18.00 -0.22 6.60
C GLN A 228 16.64 -0.39 5.92
N LEU A 229 16.27 0.50 4.98
CA LEU A 229 14.97 0.52 4.35
C LEU A 229 14.87 -0.51 3.22
N HIS A 230 13.68 -1.04 3.03
CA HIS A 230 13.34 -1.74 1.81
C HIS A 230 13.29 -0.77 0.62
N ALA A 231 13.41 -1.30 -0.61
CA ALA A 231 13.59 -0.48 -1.81
C ALA A 231 12.53 0.62 -2.00
N GLU A 232 11.26 0.35 -1.69
CA GLU A 232 10.16 1.31 -1.83
C GLU A 232 10.25 2.46 -0.83
N GLU A 233 10.48 2.16 0.44
CA GLU A 233 10.63 3.16 1.51
C GLU A 233 11.87 4.02 1.26
N PHE A 234 12.94 3.39 0.79
CA PHE A 234 14.17 4.07 0.39
C PHE A 234 13.89 5.07 -0.72
N LEU A 235 13.22 4.65 -1.82
CA LEU A 235 12.90 5.52 -2.95
C LEU A 235 11.97 6.67 -2.54
N ALA A 236 10.94 6.40 -1.73
CA ALA A 236 10.04 7.43 -1.22
C ALA A 236 10.78 8.45 -0.35
N SER A 237 11.68 7.99 0.53
CA SER A 237 12.51 8.86 1.38
C SER A 237 13.47 9.71 0.54
N CYS A 238 14.08 9.12 -0.48
CA CYS A 238 14.96 9.81 -1.41
C CYS A 238 14.21 10.89 -2.20
N LYS A 239 13.02 10.57 -2.70
CA LYS A 239 12.17 11.52 -3.42
C LYS A 239 11.84 12.74 -2.56
N VAL A 240 11.40 12.54 -1.32
CA VAL A 240 11.11 13.66 -0.40
C VAL A 240 12.35 14.51 -0.15
N LEU A 241 13.52 13.91 0.06
CA LEU A 241 14.77 14.63 0.23
C LEU A 241 15.13 15.44 -1.03
N PHE A 242 14.91 14.87 -2.21
CA PHE A 242 15.16 15.53 -3.50
C PHE A 242 14.17 16.68 -3.76
N ASP A 243 12.85 16.42 -3.65
CA ASP A 243 11.80 17.41 -3.86
C ASP A 243 11.91 18.60 -2.90
N CYS A 244 12.48 18.37 -1.73
CA CYS A 244 12.76 19.42 -0.75
C CYS A 244 14.08 20.19 -1.01
N GLY A 245 14.76 19.94 -2.13
CA GLY A 245 15.99 20.66 -2.51
C GLY A 245 17.16 20.41 -1.57
N MET A 246 17.16 19.28 -0.88
CA MET A 246 18.32 18.89 -0.09
C MET A 246 19.44 18.45 -1.01
N ASP A 247 20.48 19.28 -1.00
CA ASP A 247 21.80 18.84 -1.41
C ASP A 247 22.15 17.63 -0.53
N ALA A 248 22.17 16.48 -1.14
CA ALA A 248 22.51 15.24 -0.46
C ALA A 248 24.00 15.27 -0.17
N GLY A 249 24.49 16.13 0.73
CA GLY A 249 25.89 16.41 1.00
C GLY A 249 26.85 15.23 0.84
N ASP A 250 28.15 15.45 0.82
CA ASP A 250 29.23 14.50 0.44
C ASP A 250 29.09 13.04 0.92
N ASN A 251 28.31 12.77 1.98
CA ASN A 251 27.96 11.42 2.43
C ASN A 251 26.83 10.74 1.65
N ALA A 252 25.98 11.49 0.96
CA ALA A 252 24.95 10.91 0.11
C ALA A 252 25.55 10.39 -1.19
N GLN A 253 26.59 11.02 -1.70
CA GLN A 253 27.29 10.55 -2.90
C GLN A 253 27.77 9.11 -2.72
N GLY A 254 28.25 8.70 -1.55
CA GLY A 254 28.63 7.32 -1.25
C GLY A 254 27.45 6.34 -1.12
N ILE A 255 26.27 6.78 -0.69
CA ILE A 255 25.03 5.99 -0.63
C ILE A 255 24.43 5.85 -2.04
N TRP A 256 24.55 6.90 -2.86
CA TRP A 256 24.09 6.93 -4.24
C TRP A 256 24.96 6.11 -5.20
N GLU A 257 26.25 5.98 -4.90
CA GLU A 257 27.20 5.15 -5.67
C GLU A 257 27.02 3.64 -5.35
N THR A 258 26.45 3.26 -4.23
CA THR A 258 26.07 1.88 -3.89
C THR A 258 24.64 1.55 -4.28
N ASN A 259 24.36 1.66 -5.47
CA ASN A 259 23.65 0.89 -6.44
C ASN A 259 22.57 -0.12 -5.95
N ILE A 260 21.31 0.35 -5.79
CA ILE A 260 20.17 -0.59 -5.77
C ILE A 260 19.90 -1.15 -7.19
N PHE A 261 20.23 -0.41 -8.27
CA PHE A 261 20.00 -0.83 -9.67
C PHE A 261 21.11 -0.41 -10.66
N GLY A 262 22.29 -0.01 -10.21
CA GLY A 262 23.32 0.53 -11.11
C GLY A 262 23.01 1.93 -11.66
N LYS A 263 22.10 2.67 -11.03
CA LYS A 263 21.62 3.97 -11.52
C LYS A 263 21.75 5.03 -10.43
N THR A 264 22.02 6.25 -10.83
CA THR A 264 21.91 7.42 -9.94
C THR A 264 20.43 7.74 -9.71
N ILE A 265 20.11 8.55 -8.69
CA ILE A 265 18.73 9.01 -8.48
C ILE A 265 18.20 9.78 -9.66
N GLU A 266 19.02 10.67 -10.26
CA GLU A 266 18.63 11.36 -11.48
C GLU A 266 18.20 10.37 -12.57
N GLN A 267 18.96 9.29 -12.75
CA GLN A 267 18.61 8.22 -13.70
C GLN A 267 17.35 7.45 -13.30
N ILE A 268 17.11 7.25 -11.99
CA ILE A 268 15.90 6.59 -11.48
C ILE A 268 14.69 7.50 -11.67
N VAL A 269 14.83 8.81 -11.43
CA VAL A 269 13.79 9.82 -11.66
C VAL A 269 13.50 9.96 -13.15
N ASP A 270 14.53 10.07 -14.00
CA ASP A 270 14.37 10.22 -15.44
C ASP A 270 13.79 8.97 -16.12
N ASP A 271 14.04 7.78 -15.56
CA ASP A 271 13.47 6.51 -16.07
C ASP A 271 12.01 6.30 -15.65
N GLY A 272 11.43 7.20 -14.85
CA GLY A 272 10.02 7.12 -14.43
C GLY A 272 9.71 5.91 -13.54
N ILE A 273 10.69 5.43 -12.80
CA ILE A 273 10.51 4.34 -11.82
C ILE A 273 9.96 4.95 -10.52
N TYR A 274 8.67 5.34 -10.54
CA TYR A 274 7.90 5.88 -9.39
C TYR A 274 6.45 5.39 -9.43
#